data_232f21c678e14c4a53a39dd3cec759b3
#
_entry.id   232f21c678e14c4a53a39dd3cec759b3
#
_cell.length_a   1.000
_cell.length_b   1.000
_cell.length_c   1.000
_cell.angle_alpha   90.00
_cell.angle_beta   90.00
_cell.angle_gamma   90.00
#
_symmetry.space_group_name_H-M   'P 1'
#
loop_
_entity.id
_entity.type
_entity.pdbx_description
1 polymer ?
#
loop_
_entity_poly.entity_id
_entity_poly.type
_entity_poly.pdbx_seq_one_letter_code
_entity_poly.pdbx_strand_id
1 'polypeptide(L)'
;MNSDYPIHPTAAKGFEIGADSYERGRPEFPIEAVDYLIQSLEIKPQSKVMDLGAGTGKFTRLLIPTKAALTAVEPVEKMRKKFQSVLPEIEILMGTAENIPALDSSFEAVVVAQAFHWFDGDSALKEIHRVLKPNGKLGLIWNMRDESVDWVSELTRIVDAHEAGAPRYKTNEWKKAFDQTKGFTPLEKKSFKYLQKGTAETVVDRVQSISFISALSEKDRENVLQQVRALLSGHPQTKGMEKLEIPYNTDVYWCTKI
;
A
#
# COMPACT_ATOMS: atom_id res chain seq x y z
N MET A 1 17.68 18.40 -5.84
CA MET A 1 18.61 17.41 -5.32
C MET A 1 18.19 16.07 -5.89
N ASN A 2 19.01 15.45 -6.75
CA ASN A 2 18.76 14.08 -7.20
C ASN A 2 18.90 13.19 -5.96
N SER A 3 17.86 12.44 -5.60
CA SER A 3 17.99 11.41 -4.58
C SER A 3 18.90 10.31 -5.14
N ASP A 4 19.91 9.90 -4.40
CA ASP A 4 20.81 8.80 -4.78
C ASP A 4 20.07 7.43 -4.87
N TYR A 5 18.77 7.41 -4.53
CA TYR A 5 17.88 6.25 -4.57
C TYR A 5 16.72 6.50 -5.52
N PRO A 6 16.81 6.05 -6.78
CA PRO A 6 15.73 6.20 -7.74
C PRO A 6 14.54 5.30 -7.37
N ILE A 7 13.34 5.87 -7.42
CA ILE A 7 12.09 5.10 -7.29
C ILE A 7 12.07 4.01 -8.37
N HIS A 8 11.56 2.80 -8.06
CA HIS A 8 11.41 1.76 -9.06
C HIS A 8 10.63 2.29 -10.28
N PRO A 9 11.15 2.17 -11.51
CA PRO A 9 10.58 2.85 -12.70
C PRO A 9 9.10 2.53 -12.95
N THR A 10 8.69 1.27 -12.69
CA THR A 10 7.29 0.85 -12.84
C THR A 10 6.39 1.53 -11.80
N ALA A 11 6.88 1.73 -10.57
CA ALA A 11 6.14 2.46 -9.54
C ALA A 11 6.01 3.94 -9.92
N ALA A 12 7.12 4.60 -10.26
CA ALA A 12 7.12 6.00 -10.63
C ALA A 12 6.14 6.29 -11.78
N LYS A 13 6.28 5.60 -12.91
CA LYS A 13 5.41 5.79 -14.08
C LYS A 13 3.96 5.40 -13.83
N GLY A 14 3.72 4.27 -13.18
CA GLY A 14 2.36 3.76 -12.96
C GLY A 14 1.56 4.63 -11.99
N PHE A 15 2.17 5.13 -10.93
CA PHE A 15 1.51 6.01 -9.97
C PHE A 15 1.34 7.45 -10.48
N GLU A 16 2.22 7.91 -11.36
CA GLU A 16 2.03 9.19 -12.05
C GLU A 16 0.79 9.20 -12.95
N ILE A 17 0.52 8.09 -13.67
CA ILE A 17 -0.62 8.00 -14.60
C ILE A 17 -1.92 7.66 -13.85
N GLY A 18 -1.86 6.82 -12.82
CA GLY A 18 -2.99 6.16 -12.19
C GLY A 18 -3.57 6.80 -10.92
N ALA A 19 -3.19 8.03 -10.53
CA ALA A 19 -3.59 8.60 -9.24
C ALA A 19 -5.12 8.67 -9.03
N ASP A 20 -5.92 9.00 -10.03
CA ASP A 20 -7.38 9.09 -9.91
C ASP A 20 -8.05 7.71 -9.88
N SER A 21 -7.63 6.76 -10.72
CA SER A 21 -8.10 5.37 -10.67
C SER A 21 -7.64 4.67 -9.39
N TYR A 22 -6.49 5.05 -8.84
CA TYR A 22 -6.01 4.59 -7.54
C TYR A 22 -6.99 4.95 -6.42
N GLU A 23 -7.44 6.19 -6.39
CA GLU A 23 -8.37 6.66 -5.35
C GLU A 23 -9.73 5.94 -5.43
N ARG A 24 -10.27 5.74 -6.65
CA ARG A 24 -11.58 5.07 -6.83
C ARG A 24 -11.52 3.56 -6.66
N GLY A 25 -10.52 2.91 -7.23
CA GLY A 25 -10.49 1.44 -7.34
C GLY A 25 -9.86 0.73 -6.16
N ARG A 26 -8.93 1.37 -5.44
CA ARG A 26 -8.24 0.71 -4.32
C ARG A 26 -9.17 0.51 -3.12
N PRO A 27 -9.22 -0.73 -2.56
CA PRO A 27 -10.01 -1.01 -1.36
C PRO A 27 -9.55 -0.14 -0.19
N GLU A 28 -10.49 0.20 0.67
CA GLU A 28 -10.17 0.66 2.02
C GLU A 28 -9.62 -0.51 2.84
N PHE A 29 -9.09 -0.24 4.03
CA PHE A 29 -8.69 -1.29 4.96
C PHE A 29 -9.83 -1.61 5.93
N PRO A 30 -10.04 -2.89 6.31
CA PRO A 30 -11.03 -3.24 7.33
C PRO A 30 -10.66 -2.57 8.66
N ILE A 31 -11.66 -2.01 9.31
CA ILE A 31 -11.44 -1.25 10.56
C ILE A 31 -10.79 -2.11 11.64
N GLU A 32 -11.12 -3.39 11.70
CA GLU A 32 -10.55 -4.34 12.66
C GLU A 32 -9.04 -4.54 12.46
N ALA A 33 -8.56 -4.48 11.20
CA ALA A 33 -7.12 -4.55 10.90
C ALA A 33 -6.42 -3.25 11.25
N VAL A 34 -7.07 -2.10 11.01
CA VAL A 34 -6.54 -0.78 11.35
C VAL A 34 -6.46 -0.62 12.87
N ASP A 35 -7.52 -0.97 13.60
CA ASP A 35 -7.56 -0.90 15.07
C ASP A 35 -6.51 -1.83 15.69
N TYR A 36 -6.36 -3.04 15.14
CA TYR A 36 -5.31 -3.96 15.58
C TYR A 36 -3.91 -3.36 15.37
N LEU A 37 -3.66 -2.75 14.21
CA LEU A 37 -2.37 -2.10 13.94
C LEU A 37 -2.13 -0.93 14.88
N ILE A 38 -3.11 -0.05 15.08
CA ILE A 38 -3.04 1.08 16.01
C ILE A 38 -2.71 0.61 17.43
N GLN A 39 -3.37 -0.45 17.91
CA GLN A 39 -3.11 -1.04 19.24
C GLN A 39 -1.72 -1.64 19.32
N SER A 40 -1.31 -2.43 18.32
CA SER A 40 0.02 -3.07 18.27
C SER A 40 1.15 -2.05 18.26
N LEU A 41 0.97 -0.93 17.57
CA LEU A 41 1.93 0.17 17.52
C LEU A 41 1.82 1.13 18.72
N GLU A 42 0.87 0.91 19.63
CA GLU A 42 0.61 1.77 20.79
C GLU A 42 0.38 3.24 20.43
N ILE A 43 -0.24 3.49 19.29
CA ILE A 43 -0.52 4.86 18.82
C ILE A 43 -1.56 5.50 19.75
N LYS A 44 -1.20 6.64 20.32
CA LYS A 44 -2.01 7.42 21.29
C LYS A 44 -2.17 8.85 20.76
N PRO A 45 -3.10 9.63 21.32
CA PRO A 45 -3.14 11.05 21.03
C PRO A 45 -1.77 11.71 21.24
N GLN A 46 -1.38 12.54 20.25
CA GLN A 46 -0.08 13.23 20.19
C GLN A 46 1.15 12.34 19.93
N SER A 47 1.01 11.02 19.81
CA SER A 47 2.11 10.19 19.26
C SER A 47 2.53 10.75 17.89
N LYS A 48 3.82 10.90 17.64
CA LYS A 48 4.33 11.26 16.32
C LYS A 48 4.38 10.00 15.46
N VAL A 49 3.58 9.97 14.42
CA VAL A 49 3.45 8.80 13.54
C VAL A 49 3.76 9.21 12.11
N MET A 50 4.61 8.45 11.46
CA MET A 50 4.92 8.62 10.04
C MET A 50 4.15 7.59 9.20
N ASP A 51 3.50 8.06 8.11
CA ASP A 51 3.00 7.21 7.02
C ASP A 51 4.01 7.28 5.86
N LEU A 52 4.77 6.21 5.66
CA LEU A 52 5.87 6.14 4.71
C LEU A 52 5.44 5.44 3.42
N GLY A 53 5.55 6.15 2.29
CA GLY A 53 4.95 5.75 1.02
C GLY A 53 3.44 5.98 1.03
N ALA A 54 3.02 7.13 1.54
CA ALA A 54 1.62 7.44 1.87
C ALA A 54 0.67 7.50 0.65
N GLY A 55 1.22 7.63 -0.56
CA GLY A 55 0.44 7.73 -1.79
C GLY A 55 -0.53 8.92 -1.76
N THR A 56 -1.82 8.65 -1.96
CA THR A 56 -2.90 9.65 -1.90
C THR A 56 -3.46 9.88 -0.49
N GLY A 57 -2.89 9.25 0.54
CA GLY A 57 -3.32 9.38 1.93
C GLY A 57 -4.46 8.44 2.35
N LYS A 58 -4.73 7.37 1.57
CA LYS A 58 -5.80 6.41 1.91
C LYS A 58 -5.63 5.78 3.29
N PHE A 59 -4.42 5.43 3.67
CA PHE A 59 -4.16 4.89 5.00
C PHE A 59 -4.05 6.01 6.04
N THR A 60 -3.39 7.11 5.72
CA THR A 60 -3.25 8.26 6.61
C THR A 60 -4.60 8.74 7.19
N ARG A 61 -5.67 8.75 6.35
CA ARG A 61 -7.04 9.11 6.79
C ARG A 61 -7.54 8.25 7.94
N LEU A 62 -7.19 6.97 7.95
CA LEU A 62 -7.63 6.01 8.96
C LEU A 62 -6.92 6.21 10.31
N LEU A 63 -5.79 6.95 10.31
CA LEU A 63 -5.06 7.29 11.52
C LEU A 63 -5.56 8.61 12.18
N ILE A 64 -6.30 9.46 11.46
CA ILE A 64 -6.80 10.76 12.00
C ILE A 64 -7.58 10.60 13.31
N PRO A 65 -8.48 9.59 13.46
CA PRO A 65 -9.24 9.43 14.70
C PRO A 65 -8.39 9.18 15.96
N THR A 66 -7.12 8.75 15.78
CA THR A 66 -6.19 8.56 16.90
C THR A 66 -5.73 9.85 17.56
N LYS A 67 -5.89 10.98 16.87
CA LYS A 67 -5.36 12.31 17.27
C LYS A 67 -3.84 12.31 17.43
N ALA A 68 -3.14 11.41 16.73
CA ALA A 68 -1.69 11.41 16.61
C ALA A 68 -1.21 12.59 15.75
N ALA A 69 0.01 13.05 15.97
CA ALA A 69 0.68 14.00 15.09
C ALA A 69 1.21 13.23 13.88
N LEU A 70 0.51 13.34 12.75
CA LEU A 70 0.79 12.60 11.53
C LEU A 70 1.72 13.39 10.62
N THR A 71 2.74 12.72 10.09
CA THR A 71 3.60 13.20 8.98
C THR A 71 3.62 12.13 7.91
N ALA A 72 3.38 12.51 6.65
CA ALA A 72 3.45 11.61 5.52
C ALA A 72 4.75 11.81 4.72
N VAL A 73 5.26 10.73 4.12
CA VAL A 73 6.40 10.79 3.19
C VAL A 73 6.01 10.06 1.90
N GLU A 74 6.19 10.73 0.74
CA GLU A 74 5.83 10.16 -0.56
C GLU A 74 6.75 10.74 -1.65
N PRO A 75 7.44 9.91 -2.45
CA PRO A 75 8.34 10.38 -3.49
C PRO A 75 7.64 10.89 -4.75
N VAL A 76 6.44 10.38 -5.11
CA VAL A 76 5.75 10.70 -6.37
C VAL A 76 4.98 12.01 -6.27
N GLU A 77 5.32 13.01 -7.07
CA GLU A 77 4.76 14.36 -6.99
C GLU A 77 3.23 14.38 -7.17
N LYS A 78 2.69 13.65 -8.16
CA LYS A 78 1.23 13.60 -8.37
C LYS A 78 0.47 12.99 -7.20
N MET A 79 1.07 11.97 -6.54
CA MET A 79 0.50 11.40 -5.33
C MET A 79 0.50 12.43 -4.18
N ARG A 80 1.61 13.15 -3.98
CA ARG A 80 1.66 14.24 -2.97
C ARG A 80 0.64 15.34 -3.24
N LYS A 81 0.49 15.78 -4.50
CA LYS A 81 -0.53 16.78 -4.86
C LYS A 81 -1.94 16.29 -4.55
N LYS A 82 -2.24 15.02 -4.85
CA LYS A 82 -3.52 14.42 -4.51
C LYS A 82 -3.70 14.32 -3.00
N PHE A 83 -2.68 13.87 -2.28
CA PHE A 83 -2.67 13.83 -0.82
C PHE A 83 -3.02 15.20 -0.22
N GLN A 84 -2.31 16.25 -0.62
CA GLN A 84 -2.54 17.62 -0.14
C GLN A 84 -3.96 18.13 -0.44
N SER A 85 -4.56 17.69 -1.56
CA SER A 85 -5.94 18.09 -1.90
C SER A 85 -6.99 17.44 -1.00
N VAL A 86 -6.72 16.25 -0.43
CA VAL A 86 -7.67 15.51 0.41
C VAL A 86 -7.35 15.61 1.90
N LEU A 87 -6.11 15.92 2.26
CA LEU A 87 -5.61 16.02 3.64
C LEU A 87 -4.73 17.27 3.82
N PRO A 88 -5.27 18.49 3.59
CA PRO A 88 -4.49 19.72 3.60
C PRO A 88 -3.84 20.04 4.95
N GLU A 89 -4.38 19.51 6.05
CA GLU A 89 -3.89 19.75 7.42
C GLU A 89 -2.75 18.82 7.85
N ILE A 90 -2.43 17.80 7.03
CA ILE A 90 -1.38 16.85 7.36
C ILE A 90 -0.13 17.15 6.51
N GLU A 91 0.99 17.31 7.21
CA GLU A 91 2.27 17.51 6.55
C GLU A 91 2.64 16.32 5.66
N ILE A 92 3.02 16.60 4.41
CA ILE A 92 3.58 15.60 3.50
C ILE A 92 4.92 16.07 2.94
N LEU A 93 5.93 15.24 3.12
CA LEU A 93 7.31 15.51 2.73
C LEU A 93 7.66 14.73 1.46
N MET A 94 8.52 15.33 0.63
CA MET A 94 9.14 14.63 -0.49
C MET A 94 10.32 13.82 0.06
N GLY A 95 10.28 12.50 -0.09
CA GLY A 95 11.35 11.60 0.34
C GLY A 95 11.07 10.17 -0.09
N THR A 96 12.09 9.31 0.02
CA THR A 96 11.99 7.86 -0.20
C THR A 96 12.17 7.14 1.14
N ALA A 97 11.90 5.84 1.16
CA ALA A 97 12.10 5.02 2.34
C ALA A 97 13.59 4.85 2.69
N GLU A 98 14.45 4.97 1.69
CA GLU A 98 15.91 4.86 1.79
C GLU A 98 16.59 6.18 2.18
N ASN A 99 15.84 7.30 2.13
CA ASN A 99 16.29 8.63 2.52
C ASN A 99 15.12 9.45 3.08
N ILE A 100 14.79 9.19 4.34
CA ILE A 100 13.65 9.80 5.03
C ILE A 100 14.02 11.22 5.49
N PRO A 101 13.28 12.27 5.05
CA PRO A 101 13.59 13.66 5.38
C PRO A 101 13.12 14.03 6.80
N ALA A 102 13.62 13.32 7.80
CA ALA A 102 13.29 13.52 9.20
C ALA A 102 14.51 13.32 10.11
N LEU A 103 14.46 13.91 11.30
CA LEU A 103 15.50 13.79 12.30
C LEU A 103 15.50 12.40 12.94
N ASP A 104 16.65 12.00 13.48
CA ASP A 104 16.80 10.77 14.25
C ASP A 104 15.84 10.74 15.45
N SER A 105 15.36 9.57 15.80
CA SER A 105 14.52 9.33 16.98
C SER A 105 13.35 10.31 17.14
N SER A 106 12.65 10.61 16.02
CA SER A 106 11.56 11.60 15.96
C SER A 106 10.17 10.98 16.13
N PHE A 107 9.99 9.69 15.79
CA PHE A 107 8.68 9.06 15.70
C PHE A 107 8.53 7.90 16.69
N GLU A 108 7.34 7.79 17.29
CA GLU A 108 6.94 6.62 18.08
C GLU A 108 6.56 5.44 17.18
N ALA A 109 5.99 5.72 16.00
CA ALA A 109 5.63 4.70 15.03
C ALA A 109 5.87 5.14 13.59
N VAL A 110 6.25 4.19 12.74
CA VAL A 110 6.24 4.29 11.29
C VAL A 110 5.27 3.26 10.75
N VAL A 111 4.37 3.66 9.86
CA VAL A 111 3.46 2.75 9.17
C VAL A 111 3.77 2.75 7.67
N VAL A 112 3.62 1.59 7.03
CA VAL A 112 3.79 1.42 5.59
C VAL A 112 2.60 0.64 5.06
N ALA A 113 1.72 1.29 4.31
CA ALA A 113 0.55 0.67 3.73
C ALA A 113 0.76 0.36 2.24
N GLN A 114 0.73 -0.91 1.85
CA GLN A 114 0.85 -1.37 0.46
C GLN A 114 2.16 -0.98 -0.25
N ALA A 115 3.21 -0.54 0.46
CA ALA A 115 4.36 0.06 -0.19
C ALA A 115 5.70 -0.66 0.02
N PHE A 116 5.93 -1.33 1.15
CA PHE A 116 7.24 -1.83 1.54
C PHE A 116 7.93 -2.75 0.49
N HIS A 117 7.17 -3.48 -0.32
CA HIS A 117 7.72 -4.33 -1.38
C HIS A 117 8.36 -3.56 -2.55
N TRP A 118 8.23 -2.23 -2.59
CA TRP A 118 8.91 -1.35 -3.55
C TRP A 118 10.26 -0.85 -3.06
N PHE A 119 10.54 -0.97 -1.77
CA PHE A 119 11.71 -0.40 -1.13
C PHE A 119 12.94 -1.29 -1.31
N ASP A 120 14.13 -0.68 -1.31
CA ASP A 120 15.34 -1.38 -0.93
C ASP A 120 15.24 -1.68 0.57
N GLY A 121 14.88 -2.93 0.91
CA GLY A 121 14.50 -3.30 2.26
C GLY A 121 15.58 -3.01 3.31
N ASP A 122 16.84 -3.25 2.98
CA ASP A 122 17.96 -3.05 3.92
C ASP A 122 18.19 -1.56 4.20
N SER A 123 18.20 -0.73 3.16
CA SER A 123 18.35 0.72 3.30
C SER A 123 17.13 1.35 3.97
N ALA A 124 15.93 0.91 3.59
CA ALA A 124 14.68 1.38 4.19
C ALA A 124 14.61 1.04 5.69
N LEU A 125 14.98 -0.19 6.10
CA LEU A 125 14.98 -0.57 7.51
C LEU A 125 16.01 0.22 8.34
N LYS A 126 17.17 0.58 7.76
CA LYS A 126 18.14 1.46 8.43
C LYS A 126 17.57 2.85 8.67
N GLU A 127 16.92 3.45 7.66
CA GLU A 127 16.30 4.77 7.79
C GLU A 127 15.09 4.75 8.74
N ILE A 128 14.21 3.74 8.63
CA ILE A 128 13.10 3.57 9.56
C ILE A 128 13.61 3.41 10.99
N HIS A 129 14.66 2.60 11.19
CA HIS A 129 15.30 2.47 12.51
C HIS A 129 15.87 3.81 13.00
N ARG A 130 16.53 4.58 12.14
CA ARG A 130 17.10 5.89 12.47
C ARG A 130 16.02 6.85 12.98
N VAL A 131 14.91 6.98 12.26
CA VAL A 131 13.85 7.94 12.61
C VAL A 131 12.95 7.50 13.77
N LEU A 132 12.88 6.20 14.05
CA LEU A 132 12.13 5.68 15.21
C LEU A 132 12.87 6.00 16.52
N LYS A 133 12.11 6.38 17.54
CA LYS A 133 12.58 6.48 18.92
C LYS A 133 13.00 5.10 19.44
N PRO A 134 13.79 5.01 20.53
CA PRO A 134 14.00 3.75 21.23
C PRO A 134 12.66 3.10 21.59
N ASN A 135 12.52 1.80 21.33
CA ASN A 135 11.27 1.02 21.44
C ASN A 135 10.14 1.51 20.50
N GLY A 136 10.42 2.39 19.55
CA GLY A 136 9.48 2.78 18.51
C GLY A 136 9.11 1.58 17.63
N LYS A 137 7.98 1.64 16.96
CA LYS A 137 7.39 0.48 16.26
C LYS A 137 7.21 0.73 14.78
N LEU A 138 7.43 -0.32 13.99
CA LEU A 138 7.14 -0.37 12.56
C LEU A 138 5.92 -1.24 12.33
N GLY A 139 4.94 -0.70 11.59
CA GLY A 139 3.75 -1.43 11.17
C GLY A 139 3.63 -1.49 9.65
N LEU A 140 3.26 -2.66 9.14
CA LEU A 140 3.06 -2.87 7.71
C LEU A 140 1.66 -3.44 7.49
N ILE A 141 0.97 -3.01 6.44
CA ILE A 141 -0.37 -3.51 6.12
C ILE A 141 -0.59 -3.67 4.62
N TRP A 142 -1.18 -4.80 4.22
CA TRP A 142 -1.54 -5.08 2.83
C TRP A 142 -2.93 -5.66 2.68
N ASN A 143 -3.65 -5.22 1.66
CA ASN A 143 -4.83 -5.90 1.13
C ASN A 143 -4.43 -6.76 -0.05
N MET A 144 -4.65 -8.07 0.07
CA MET A 144 -4.42 -9.05 -0.99
C MET A 144 -5.74 -9.63 -1.45
N ARG A 145 -5.96 -9.75 -2.76
CA ARG A 145 -7.14 -10.45 -3.29
C ARG A 145 -7.19 -11.88 -2.74
N ASP A 146 -8.37 -12.36 -2.36
CA ASP A 146 -8.56 -13.72 -1.88
C ASP A 146 -8.72 -14.68 -3.07
N GLU A 147 -7.61 -15.23 -3.53
CA GLU A 147 -7.56 -16.14 -4.67
C GLU A 147 -8.17 -17.53 -4.40
N SER A 148 -8.68 -17.79 -3.20
CA SER A 148 -9.49 -18.98 -2.92
C SER A 148 -10.88 -18.92 -3.57
N VAL A 149 -11.29 -17.71 -4.02
CA VAL A 149 -12.54 -17.50 -4.76
C VAL A 149 -12.25 -17.53 -6.26
N ASP A 150 -12.99 -18.35 -7.00
CA ASP A 150 -12.69 -18.76 -8.36
C ASP A 150 -12.52 -17.57 -9.33
N TRP A 151 -13.53 -16.68 -9.43
CA TRP A 151 -13.43 -15.50 -10.31
C TRP A 151 -12.29 -14.54 -9.92
N VAL A 152 -11.91 -14.50 -8.64
CA VAL A 152 -10.79 -13.68 -8.15
C VAL A 152 -9.45 -14.29 -8.56
N SER A 153 -9.34 -15.62 -8.54
CA SER A 153 -8.20 -16.36 -9.06
C SER A 153 -8.02 -16.12 -10.55
N GLU A 154 -9.11 -16.18 -11.34
CA GLU A 154 -9.09 -15.88 -12.77
C GLU A 154 -8.69 -14.41 -13.05
N LEU A 155 -9.26 -13.46 -12.30
CA LEU A 155 -8.87 -12.06 -12.37
C LEU A 155 -7.37 -11.88 -12.08
N THR A 156 -6.86 -12.57 -11.07
CA THR A 156 -5.44 -12.50 -10.71
C THR A 156 -4.56 -13.04 -11.84
N ARG A 157 -4.96 -14.11 -12.51
CA ARG A 157 -4.22 -14.67 -13.66
C ARG A 157 -4.15 -13.70 -14.84
N ILE A 158 -5.25 -12.99 -15.15
CA ILE A 158 -5.27 -11.93 -16.18
C ILE A 158 -4.26 -10.83 -15.83
N VAL A 159 -4.27 -10.37 -14.58
CA VAL A 159 -3.40 -9.29 -14.13
C VAL A 159 -1.92 -9.71 -14.11
N ASP A 160 -1.63 -10.88 -13.56
CA ASP A 160 -0.26 -11.36 -13.35
C ASP A 160 0.49 -11.66 -14.65
N ALA A 161 -0.24 -11.93 -15.75
CA ALA A 161 0.37 -12.07 -17.08
C ALA A 161 1.13 -10.82 -17.55
N HIS A 162 0.92 -9.66 -16.87
CA HIS A 162 1.53 -8.37 -17.23
C HIS A 162 2.47 -7.82 -16.16
N GLU A 163 2.82 -8.60 -15.13
CA GLU A 163 3.62 -8.10 -14.00
C GLU A 163 5.08 -7.76 -14.34
N ALA A 164 5.63 -8.37 -15.39
CA ALA A 164 6.97 -8.06 -15.95
C ALA A 164 8.09 -7.92 -14.90
N GLY A 165 8.09 -8.75 -13.86
CA GLY A 165 9.08 -8.72 -12.79
C GLY A 165 8.93 -7.58 -11.78
N ALA A 166 7.80 -6.87 -11.78
CA ALA A 166 7.54 -5.83 -10.78
C ALA A 166 7.56 -6.42 -9.35
N PRO A 167 8.17 -5.72 -8.37
CA PRO A 167 8.16 -6.17 -6.98
C PRO A 167 6.74 -6.36 -6.45
N ARG A 168 6.51 -7.46 -5.74
CA ARG A 168 5.18 -7.84 -5.25
C ARG A 168 5.24 -8.35 -3.81
N TYR A 169 4.18 -8.03 -3.05
CA TYR A 169 3.98 -8.61 -1.72
C TYR A 169 4.01 -10.15 -1.73
N LYS A 170 3.33 -10.77 -2.71
CA LYS A 170 3.15 -12.24 -2.79
C LYS A 170 4.45 -13.03 -2.98
N THR A 171 5.52 -12.40 -3.49
CA THR A 171 6.82 -13.08 -3.66
C THR A 171 7.56 -13.29 -2.33
N ASN A 172 7.17 -12.57 -1.27
CA ASN A 172 7.83 -12.53 0.03
C ASN A 172 9.30 -12.06 0.02
N GLU A 173 9.83 -11.57 -1.10
CA GLU A 173 11.20 -11.06 -1.20
C GLU A 173 11.46 -9.92 -0.21
N TRP A 174 10.47 -9.07 0.03
CA TRP A 174 10.53 -7.97 0.98
C TRP A 174 10.83 -8.42 2.42
N LYS A 175 10.51 -9.69 2.80
CA LYS A 175 10.78 -10.23 4.14
C LYS A 175 12.25 -10.50 4.39
N LYS A 176 13.05 -10.73 3.36
CA LYS A 176 14.48 -11.05 3.49
C LYS A 176 15.25 -9.98 4.27
N ALA A 177 14.87 -8.70 4.11
CA ALA A 177 15.48 -7.62 4.87
C ALA A 177 15.22 -7.74 6.38
N PHE A 178 14.03 -8.23 6.77
CA PHE A 178 13.71 -8.48 8.19
C PHE A 178 14.47 -9.68 8.76
N ASP A 179 14.73 -10.71 7.97
CA ASP A 179 15.49 -11.86 8.40
C ASP A 179 16.98 -11.52 8.64
N GLN A 180 17.48 -10.48 7.99
CA GLN A 180 18.88 -10.05 8.04
C GLN A 180 19.14 -8.94 9.07
N THR A 181 18.13 -8.13 9.40
CA THR A 181 18.30 -7.02 10.35
C THR A 181 18.37 -7.49 11.79
N LYS A 182 19.24 -6.83 12.59
CA LYS A 182 19.29 -6.99 14.04
C LYS A 182 18.67 -5.81 14.79
N GLY A 183 18.17 -4.84 14.06
CA GLY A 183 17.63 -3.60 14.64
C GLY A 183 16.16 -3.68 15.07
N PHE A 184 15.48 -4.79 14.77
CA PHE A 184 14.07 -4.98 15.09
C PHE A 184 13.80 -6.37 15.70
N THR A 185 12.75 -6.46 16.52
CA THR A 185 12.21 -7.76 16.93
C THR A 185 11.70 -8.54 15.71
N PRO A 186 11.52 -9.87 15.81
CA PRO A 186 10.84 -10.63 14.75
C PRO A 186 9.49 -10.03 14.39
N LEU A 187 9.11 -10.13 13.10
CA LEU A 187 7.81 -9.68 12.63
C LEU A 187 6.68 -10.52 13.24
N GLU A 188 5.75 -9.86 13.92
CA GLU A 188 4.46 -10.44 14.27
C GLU A 188 3.48 -10.28 13.12
N LYS A 189 2.57 -11.24 12.92
CA LYS A 189 1.58 -11.21 11.84
C LYS A 189 0.18 -11.52 12.36
N LYS A 190 -0.82 -10.79 11.83
CA LYS A 190 -2.25 -11.14 11.92
C LYS A 190 -2.95 -10.86 10.60
N SER A 191 -3.89 -11.73 10.22
CA SER A 191 -4.66 -11.62 8.98
C SER A 191 -6.14 -11.42 9.28
N PHE A 192 -6.80 -10.62 8.43
CA PHE A 192 -8.21 -10.30 8.52
C PHE A 192 -8.89 -10.54 7.17
N LYS A 193 -10.12 -11.02 7.18
CA LYS A 193 -10.95 -11.09 5.97
C LYS A 193 -11.60 -9.74 5.73
N TYR A 194 -11.71 -9.35 4.46
CA TYR A 194 -12.34 -8.11 4.06
C TYR A 194 -13.13 -8.29 2.76
N LEU A 195 -14.32 -7.72 2.70
CA LEU A 195 -15.16 -7.68 1.51
C LEU A 195 -15.33 -6.23 1.07
N GLN A 196 -14.69 -5.85 -0.04
CA GLN A 196 -14.92 -4.55 -0.67
C GLN A 196 -16.24 -4.61 -1.43
N LYS A 197 -17.21 -3.77 -1.05
CA LYS A 197 -18.43 -3.59 -1.82
C LYS A 197 -18.16 -2.70 -3.02
N GLY A 198 -18.67 -3.10 -4.19
CA GLY A 198 -18.46 -2.34 -5.41
C GLY A 198 -19.33 -2.86 -6.56
N THR A 199 -18.92 -2.50 -7.78
CA THR A 199 -19.54 -2.91 -9.05
C THR A 199 -18.48 -3.53 -9.95
N ALA A 200 -18.85 -4.00 -11.13
CA ALA A 200 -17.90 -4.44 -12.14
C ALA A 200 -16.88 -3.33 -12.48
N GLU A 201 -17.32 -2.07 -12.56
CA GLU A 201 -16.41 -0.94 -12.82
C GLU A 201 -15.46 -0.68 -11.64
N THR A 202 -15.85 -0.95 -10.39
CA THR A 202 -14.92 -0.91 -9.25
C THR A 202 -13.77 -1.90 -9.43
N VAL A 203 -14.03 -3.10 -9.96
CA VAL A 203 -12.99 -4.09 -10.26
C VAL A 203 -12.10 -3.62 -11.40
N VAL A 204 -12.68 -3.03 -12.46
CA VAL A 204 -11.95 -2.46 -13.60
C VAL A 204 -11.03 -1.32 -13.14
N ASP A 205 -11.55 -0.34 -12.39
CA ASP A 205 -10.77 0.75 -11.79
C ASP A 205 -9.64 0.20 -10.89
N ARG A 206 -9.93 -0.85 -10.11
CA ARG A 206 -8.94 -1.51 -9.27
C ARG A 206 -7.81 -2.12 -10.08
N VAL A 207 -8.10 -2.79 -11.19
CA VAL A 207 -7.09 -3.34 -12.10
C VAL A 207 -6.31 -2.23 -12.77
N GLN A 208 -6.98 -1.21 -13.29
CA GLN A 208 -6.34 -0.06 -13.91
C GLN A 208 -5.38 0.68 -12.96
N SER A 209 -5.68 0.70 -11.66
CA SER A 209 -4.84 1.34 -10.63
C SER A 209 -3.56 0.57 -10.29
N ILE A 210 -3.35 -0.62 -10.84
CA ILE A 210 -2.13 -1.40 -10.62
C ILE A 210 -1.00 -0.76 -11.43
N SER A 211 0.13 -0.48 -10.77
CA SER A 211 1.23 0.32 -11.36
C SER A 211 1.72 -0.22 -12.70
N PHE A 212 1.93 -1.53 -12.82
CA PHE A 212 2.40 -2.13 -14.07
C PHE A 212 1.30 -2.21 -15.16
N ILE A 213 0.02 -2.23 -14.79
CA ILE A 213 -1.09 -2.10 -15.75
C ILE A 213 -1.22 -0.64 -16.22
N SER A 214 -1.16 0.32 -15.28
CA SER A 214 -1.17 1.77 -15.62
C SER A 214 0.00 2.15 -16.54
N ALA A 215 1.15 1.49 -16.40
CA ALA A 215 2.35 1.77 -17.18
C ALA A 215 2.32 1.16 -18.60
N LEU A 216 1.37 0.28 -18.93
CA LEU A 216 1.18 -0.29 -20.27
C LEU A 216 0.85 0.79 -21.32
N SER A 217 1.03 0.43 -22.59
CA SER A 217 0.46 1.24 -23.68
C SER A 217 -1.06 1.35 -23.53
N GLU A 218 -1.67 2.40 -24.07
CA GLU A 218 -3.13 2.58 -24.01
C GLU A 218 -3.87 1.38 -24.60
N LYS A 219 -3.39 0.87 -25.76
CA LYS A 219 -3.95 -0.31 -26.43
C LYS A 219 -3.85 -1.58 -25.57
N ASP A 220 -2.69 -1.85 -24.96
CA ASP A 220 -2.49 -3.06 -24.17
C ASP A 220 -3.30 -2.98 -22.86
N ARG A 221 -3.33 -1.81 -22.23
CA ARG A 221 -4.14 -1.56 -21.03
C ARG A 221 -5.63 -1.79 -21.33
N GLU A 222 -6.16 -1.22 -22.41
CA GLU A 222 -7.57 -1.42 -22.77
C GLU A 222 -7.88 -2.90 -23.05
N ASN A 223 -6.97 -3.63 -23.71
CA ASN A 223 -7.13 -5.07 -23.91
C ASN A 223 -7.23 -5.84 -22.56
N VAL A 224 -6.39 -5.50 -21.57
CA VAL A 224 -6.50 -6.09 -20.23
C VAL A 224 -7.86 -5.77 -19.60
N LEU A 225 -8.29 -4.52 -19.67
CA LEU A 225 -9.58 -4.10 -19.07
C LEU A 225 -10.77 -4.77 -19.77
N GLN A 226 -10.70 -5.01 -21.07
CA GLN A 226 -11.72 -5.77 -21.81
C GLN A 226 -11.78 -7.25 -21.37
N GLN A 227 -10.62 -7.89 -21.12
CA GLN A 227 -10.58 -9.24 -20.57
C GLN A 227 -11.21 -9.29 -19.17
N VAL A 228 -10.95 -8.29 -18.33
CA VAL A 228 -11.59 -8.18 -17.01
C VAL A 228 -13.12 -8.03 -17.14
N ARG A 229 -13.60 -7.16 -18.03
CA ARG A 229 -15.05 -7.00 -18.26
C ARG A 229 -15.69 -8.30 -18.79
N ALA A 230 -15.02 -9.01 -19.69
CA ALA A 230 -15.47 -10.28 -20.23
C ALA A 230 -15.56 -11.35 -19.12
N LEU A 231 -14.55 -11.43 -18.25
CA LEU A 231 -14.59 -12.31 -17.08
C LEU A 231 -15.82 -12.01 -16.21
N LEU A 232 -15.99 -10.75 -15.79
CA LEU A 232 -17.07 -10.36 -14.87
C LEU A 232 -18.46 -10.57 -15.46
N SER A 233 -18.65 -10.38 -16.77
CA SER A 233 -19.92 -10.61 -17.45
C SER A 233 -20.20 -12.07 -17.77
N GLY A 234 -19.18 -12.92 -17.82
CA GLY A 234 -19.29 -14.35 -18.16
C GLY A 234 -19.30 -15.29 -16.97
N HIS A 235 -18.58 -14.97 -15.89
CA HIS A 235 -18.35 -15.87 -14.77
C HIS A 235 -19.65 -16.11 -13.93
N PRO A 236 -19.98 -17.35 -13.55
CA PRO A 236 -21.23 -17.66 -12.84
C PRO A 236 -21.44 -16.88 -11.53
N GLN A 237 -20.36 -16.54 -10.81
CA GLN A 237 -20.44 -15.82 -9.53
C GLN A 237 -20.57 -14.30 -9.68
N THR A 238 -20.41 -13.73 -10.89
CA THR A 238 -20.43 -12.27 -11.10
C THR A 238 -21.41 -11.82 -12.18
N LYS A 239 -21.79 -12.75 -13.07
CA LYS A 239 -22.68 -12.48 -14.21
C LYS A 239 -24.03 -11.92 -13.75
N GLY A 240 -24.40 -10.75 -14.27
CA GLY A 240 -25.70 -10.11 -13.98
C GLY A 240 -25.80 -9.47 -12.60
N MET A 241 -24.72 -9.44 -11.82
CA MET A 241 -24.73 -8.79 -10.51
C MET A 241 -24.47 -7.29 -10.66
N GLU A 242 -25.37 -6.46 -10.17
CA GLU A 242 -25.17 -4.99 -10.08
C GLU A 242 -24.16 -4.63 -9.00
N LYS A 243 -24.13 -5.38 -7.89
CA LYS A 243 -23.22 -5.19 -6.77
C LYS A 243 -22.37 -6.44 -6.58
N LEU A 244 -21.09 -6.25 -6.42
CA LEU A 244 -20.10 -7.29 -6.16
C LEU A 244 -19.52 -7.12 -4.77
N GLU A 245 -19.22 -8.23 -4.13
CA GLU A 245 -18.36 -8.30 -2.96
C GLU A 245 -17.01 -8.85 -3.40
N ILE A 246 -16.00 -8.00 -3.39
CA ILE A 246 -14.63 -8.35 -3.82
C ILE A 246 -13.87 -8.80 -2.59
N PRO A 247 -13.53 -10.09 -2.47
CA PRO A 247 -12.90 -10.63 -1.28
C PRO A 247 -11.40 -10.32 -1.25
N TYR A 248 -10.94 -9.92 -0.06
CA TYR A 248 -9.54 -9.67 0.28
C TYR A 248 -9.13 -10.37 1.57
N ASN A 249 -7.85 -10.65 1.67
CA ASN A 249 -7.15 -10.91 2.92
C ASN A 249 -6.31 -9.68 3.26
N THR A 250 -6.52 -9.09 4.43
CA THR A 250 -5.71 -7.98 4.93
C THR A 250 -4.68 -8.53 5.89
N ASP A 251 -3.41 -8.45 5.51
CA ASP A 251 -2.29 -8.89 6.33
C ASP A 251 -1.66 -7.70 7.04
N VAL A 252 -1.57 -7.77 8.37
CA VAL A 252 -0.93 -6.80 9.25
C VAL A 252 0.32 -7.42 9.82
N TYR A 253 1.43 -6.69 9.76
CA TYR A 253 2.69 -7.06 10.41
C TYR A 253 3.17 -5.91 11.28
N TRP A 254 3.89 -6.23 12.34
CA TRP A 254 4.56 -5.22 13.14
C TRP A 254 5.80 -5.77 13.86
N CYS A 255 6.71 -4.86 14.20
CA CYS A 255 7.91 -5.16 15.00
C CYS A 255 8.33 -3.91 15.77
N THR A 256 9.21 -4.11 16.75
CA THR A 256 9.73 -3.06 17.64
C THR A 256 11.22 -2.84 17.37
N LYS A 257 11.65 -1.57 17.32
CA LYS A 257 13.07 -1.19 17.31
C LYS A 257 13.74 -1.63 18.61
N ILE A 258 14.89 -2.30 18.50
CA ILE A 258 15.75 -2.75 19.60
C ILE A 258 17.11 -2.04 19.57
#